data_a995cdc859c87bde75ca4f0bf6407fc5
#
_entry.id   a995cdc859c87bde75ca4f0bf6407fc5
#
_cell.length_a   1.000
_cell.length_b   1.000
_cell.length_c   1.000
_cell.angle_alpha   90.00
_cell.angle_beta   90.00
_cell.angle_gamma   90.00
#
_symmetry.space_group_name_H-M   'P 1'
#
loop_
_entity.id
_entity.type
_entity.pdbx_description
1 polymer ?
#
loop_
_entity_poly.entity_id
_entity_poly.type
_entity_poly.pdbx_seq_one_letter_code
_entity_poly.pdbx_strand_id
1 'polypeptide(L)'
;MTETKPFARADLAQAPTKLLRNGRVANAVVTRVEIDGRSWTVKDFSARPWWVRTFIAPFLLRRELSILARLRGVEGVSQESFRIDREAMAVLFMEGSNIGREPERVTPAYLEAFEELLRAMHARGVVHLDVRGTGNVMIRPNGSPR
;
A
#
# COMPACT_ATOMS: atom_id res chain seq x y z
N MET A 1 11.47 13.61 18.54
CA MET A 1 10.81 14.44 17.51
C MET A 1 9.53 13.74 17.09
N THR A 2 8.41 14.34 17.37
CA THR A 2 7.10 13.84 16.91
C THR A 2 7.05 14.06 15.38
N GLU A 3 7.13 12.99 14.61
CA GLU A 3 6.91 13.08 13.16
C GLU A 3 5.51 13.68 12.93
N THR A 4 5.46 14.88 12.39
CA THR A 4 4.19 15.55 12.08
C THR A 4 3.50 14.73 10.99
N LYS A 5 2.36 14.12 11.33
CA LYS A 5 1.59 13.35 10.36
C LYS A 5 1.07 14.28 9.27
N PRO A 6 1.08 13.87 7.99
CA PRO A 6 0.55 14.68 6.91
C PRO A 6 -0.92 15.09 7.08
N PHE A 7 -1.72 14.22 7.71
CA PHE A 7 -3.14 14.48 8.03
C PHE A 7 -3.64 13.58 9.15
N ALA A 8 -4.81 13.87 9.68
CA ALA A 8 -5.49 13.13 10.74
C ALA A 8 -6.80 12.48 10.22
N ARG A 9 -7.46 11.67 11.07
CA ARG A 9 -8.74 11.03 10.73
C ARG A 9 -9.84 12.03 10.38
N ALA A 10 -9.88 13.18 11.01
CA ALA A 10 -10.87 14.21 10.75
C ALA A 10 -10.82 14.72 9.30
N ASP A 11 -9.62 14.77 8.72
CA ASP A 11 -9.41 15.24 7.35
C ASP A 11 -9.99 14.26 6.32
N LEU A 12 -10.03 12.96 6.65
CA LEU A 12 -10.61 11.93 5.79
C LEU A 12 -12.11 12.13 5.52
N ALA A 13 -12.83 12.69 6.48
CA ALA A 13 -14.27 12.91 6.34
C ALA A 13 -14.62 13.96 5.27
N GLN A 14 -13.71 14.84 4.96
CA GLN A 14 -13.89 15.95 4.00
C GLN A 14 -13.13 15.73 2.69
N ALA A 15 -12.22 14.75 2.64
CA ALA A 15 -11.39 14.50 1.48
C ALA A 15 -12.15 13.76 0.35
N PRO A 16 -11.93 14.13 -0.92
CA PRO A 16 -12.37 13.32 -2.04
C PRO A 16 -11.87 11.88 -1.92
N THR A 17 -12.80 10.92 -1.93
CA THR A 17 -12.49 9.53 -1.63
C THR A 17 -13.00 8.62 -2.73
N LYS A 18 -12.15 7.66 -3.16
CA LYS A 18 -12.51 6.59 -4.10
C LYS A 18 -12.27 5.23 -3.43
N LEU A 19 -13.31 4.41 -3.36
CA LEU A 19 -13.18 3.03 -2.87
C LEU A 19 -12.33 2.21 -3.85
N LEU A 20 -11.25 1.61 -3.37
CA LEU A 20 -10.40 0.69 -4.14
C LEU A 20 -10.74 -0.77 -3.85
N ARG A 21 -10.96 -1.11 -2.58
CA ARG A 21 -11.32 -2.46 -2.14
C ARG A 21 -12.14 -2.40 -0.85
N ASN A 22 -13.26 -3.08 -0.85
CA ASN A 22 -14.03 -3.35 0.37
C ASN A 22 -13.72 -4.77 0.87
N GLY A 23 -12.62 -5.00 1.51
CA GLY A 23 -12.17 -6.33 1.96
C GLY A 23 -13.24 -7.12 2.74
N ARG A 24 -12.97 -8.41 2.98
CA ARG A 24 -13.81 -9.27 3.84
C ARG A 24 -13.64 -8.90 5.32
N VAL A 25 -14.36 -9.56 6.21
CA VAL A 25 -14.49 -9.26 7.65
C VAL A 25 -13.17 -8.92 8.35
N ALA A 26 -12.09 -9.64 8.07
CA ALA A 26 -10.78 -9.42 8.71
C ALA A 26 -9.83 -8.51 7.91
N ASN A 27 -10.26 -7.97 6.76
CA ASN A 27 -9.44 -7.11 5.91
C ASN A 27 -9.90 -5.65 6.00
N ALA A 28 -8.96 -4.71 5.89
CA ALA A 28 -9.26 -3.28 5.84
C ALA A 28 -10.18 -2.92 4.67
N VAL A 29 -10.94 -1.86 4.83
CA VAL A 29 -11.45 -1.09 3.70
C VAL A 29 -10.28 -0.28 3.14
N VAL A 30 -10.09 -0.34 1.83
CA VAL A 30 -8.99 0.38 1.16
C VAL A 30 -9.58 1.45 0.26
N THR A 31 -9.21 2.68 0.51
CA THR A 31 -9.66 3.85 -0.26
C THR A 31 -8.47 4.66 -0.77
N ARG A 32 -8.65 5.31 -1.90
CA ARG A 32 -7.77 6.40 -2.34
C ARG A 32 -8.39 7.71 -1.86
N VAL A 33 -7.60 8.54 -1.22
CA VAL A 33 -8.02 9.87 -0.77
C VAL A 33 -7.04 10.91 -1.30
N GLU A 34 -7.54 12.13 -1.52
CA GLU A 34 -6.72 13.25 -1.96
C GLU A 34 -6.71 14.33 -0.90
N ILE A 35 -5.53 14.63 -0.38
CA ILE A 35 -5.31 15.61 0.69
C ILE A 35 -4.08 16.45 0.31
N ASP A 36 -4.21 17.77 0.34
CA ASP A 36 -3.16 18.73 0.04
C ASP A 36 -2.45 18.48 -1.31
N GLY A 37 -3.26 18.14 -2.34
CA GLY A 37 -2.76 17.86 -3.69
C GLY A 37 -2.00 16.54 -3.84
N ARG A 38 -2.03 15.69 -2.82
CA ARG A 38 -1.38 14.37 -2.83
C ARG A 38 -2.41 13.26 -2.69
N SER A 39 -2.20 12.18 -3.43
CA SER A 39 -3.04 10.98 -3.33
C SER A 39 -2.47 10.00 -2.31
N TRP A 40 -3.32 9.43 -1.48
CA TRP A 40 -2.97 8.45 -0.47
C TRP A 40 -3.87 7.22 -0.58
N THR A 41 -3.29 6.05 -0.34
CA THR A 41 -4.04 4.81 -0.08
C THR A 41 -4.25 4.70 1.42
N VAL A 42 -5.51 4.75 1.85
CA VAL A 42 -5.87 4.57 3.26
C VAL A 42 -6.41 3.17 3.47
N LYS A 43 -5.88 2.47 4.45
CA LYS A 43 -6.36 1.17 4.95
C LYS A 43 -7.03 1.41 6.29
N ASP A 44 -8.33 1.17 6.36
CA ASP A 44 -9.17 1.49 7.52
C ASP A 44 -9.97 0.27 7.98
N PHE A 45 -9.88 -0.05 9.25
CA PHE A 45 -10.62 -1.12 9.91
C PHE A 45 -11.82 -0.62 10.73
N SER A 46 -12.09 0.69 10.78
CA SER A 46 -13.14 1.26 11.64
C SER A 46 -14.54 0.71 11.36
N ALA A 47 -14.82 0.29 10.12
CA ALA A 47 -16.08 -0.34 9.73
C ALA A 47 -16.14 -1.85 10.05
N ARG A 48 -15.14 -2.41 10.72
CA ARG A 48 -15.06 -3.85 11.03
C ARG A 48 -15.58 -4.18 12.42
N PRO A 49 -15.91 -5.47 12.71
CA PRO A 49 -16.34 -5.89 14.03
C PRO A 49 -15.31 -5.50 15.12
N TRP A 50 -15.79 -5.25 16.33
CA TRP A 50 -14.97 -4.75 17.44
C TRP A 50 -13.73 -5.61 17.72
N TRP A 51 -13.83 -6.94 17.62
CA TRP A 51 -12.71 -7.86 17.84
C TRP A 51 -11.62 -7.73 16.77
N VAL A 52 -11.99 -7.48 15.50
CA VAL A 52 -11.04 -7.18 14.42
C VAL A 52 -10.32 -5.87 14.70
N ARG A 53 -11.06 -4.83 15.07
CA ARG A 53 -10.51 -3.50 15.39
C ARG A 53 -9.56 -3.54 16.57
N THR A 54 -9.87 -4.36 17.57
CA THR A 54 -9.12 -4.42 18.83
C THR A 54 -7.86 -5.28 18.73
N PHE A 55 -7.96 -6.44 18.11
CA PHE A 55 -6.88 -7.44 18.13
C PHE A 55 -6.13 -7.58 16.81
N ILE A 56 -6.83 -7.53 15.68
CA ILE A 56 -6.25 -7.80 14.36
C ILE A 56 -5.68 -6.54 13.74
N ALA A 57 -6.45 -5.47 13.68
CA ALA A 57 -6.05 -4.23 13.01
C ALA A 57 -4.73 -3.64 13.54
N PRO A 58 -4.51 -3.47 14.85
CA PRO A 58 -3.27 -2.90 15.36
C PRO A 58 -2.04 -3.72 14.98
N PHE A 59 -2.16 -5.05 14.98
CA PHE A 59 -1.08 -5.96 14.59
C PHE A 59 -0.77 -5.87 13.09
N LEU A 60 -1.79 -5.95 12.23
CA LEU A 60 -1.61 -5.88 10.78
C LEU A 60 -1.03 -4.54 10.34
N LEU A 61 -1.56 -3.43 10.88
CA LEU A 61 -1.09 -2.09 10.56
C LEU A 61 0.37 -1.89 11.00
N ARG A 62 0.72 -2.35 12.21
CA ARG A 62 2.11 -2.28 12.70
C ARG A 62 3.05 -3.10 11.84
N ARG A 63 2.65 -4.32 11.47
CA ARG A 63 3.44 -5.19 10.60
C ARG A 63 3.69 -4.55 9.25
N GLU A 64 2.65 -4.02 8.62
CA GLU A 64 2.76 -3.38 7.30
C GLU A 64 3.64 -2.13 7.33
N LEU A 65 3.46 -1.26 8.30
CA LEU A 65 4.31 -0.08 8.49
C LEU A 65 5.78 -0.46 8.71
N SER A 66 6.04 -1.51 9.49
CA SER A 66 7.40 -2.02 9.71
C SER A 66 8.04 -2.53 8.41
N ILE A 67 7.27 -3.23 7.57
CA ILE A 67 7.73 -3.71 6.26
C ILE A 67 8.04 -2.52 5.35
N LEU A 68 7.13 -1.56 5.23
CA LEU A 68 7.34 -0.36 4.41
C LEU A 68 8.55 0.46 4.88
N ALA A 69 8.76 0.56 6.19
CA ALA A 69 9.95 1.23 6.74
C ALA A 69 11.26 0.54 6.33
N ARG A 70 11.30 -0.80 6.29
CA ARG A 70 12.47 -1.56 5.80
C ARG A 70 12.71 -1.36 4.31
N LEU A 71 11.64 -1.15 3.54
CA LEU A 71 11.69 -1.01 2.09
C LEU A 71 11.91 0.43 1.61
N ARG A 72 12.10 1.39 2.52
CA ARG A 72 12.45 2.76 2.14
C ARG A 72 13.70 2.78 1.26
N GLY A 73 13.63 3.55 0.15
CA GLY A 73 14.68 3.62 -0.86
C GLY A 73 14.70 2.48 -1.88
N VAL A 74 13.79 1.50 -1.78
CA VAL A 74 13.57 0.53 -2.86
C VAL A 74 12.66 1.15 -3.90
N GLU A 75 13.13 1.25 -5.13
CA GLU A 75 12.31 1.71 -6.23
C GLU A 75 11.14 0.74 -6.48
N GLY A 76 9.97 1.25 -6.83
CA GLY A 76 8.77 0.43 -7.00
C GLY A 76 7.97 0.19 -5.71
N VAL A 77 8.46 0.65 -4.55
CA VAL A 77 7.73 0.61 -3.28
C VAL A 77 7.41 2.03 -2.82
N SER A 78 6.25 2.22 -2.23
CA SER A 78 5.88 3.53 -1.67
C SER A 78 6.86 3.96 -0.60
N GLN A 79 7.33 5.20 -0.70
CA GLN A 79 8.37 5.74 0.19
C GLN A 79 7.82 6.41 1.44
N GLU A 80 6.52 6.74 1.45
CA GLU A 80 5.88 7.41 2.57
C GLU A 80 4.70 6.58 3.08
N SER A 81 4.71 6.34 4.37
CA SER A 81 3.61 5.69 5.07
C SER A 81 3.60 6.14 6.52
N PHE A 82 2.41 6.26 7.09
CA PHE A 82 2.27 6.60 8.50
C PHE A 82 0.99 6.01 9.09
N ARG A 83 0.95 5.94 10.41
CA ARG A 83 -0.21 5.51 11.15
C ARG A 83 -1.12 6.70 11.42
N ILE A 84 -2.33 6.67 10.90
CA ILE A 84 -3.35 7.69 11.18
C ILE A 84 -3.75 7.57 12.64
N ASP A 85 -4.25 6.40 13.04
CA ASP A 85 -4.66 6.08 14.41
C ASP A 85 -4.55 4.57 14.70
N ARG A 86 -5.27 4.07 15.70
CA ARG A 86 -5.24 2.66 16.08
C ARG A 86 -5.80 1.73 15.00
N GLU A 87 -6.71 2.22 14.17
CA GLU A 87 -7.50 1.43 13.21
C GLU A 87 -7.15 1.70 11.75
N ALA A 88 -6.33 2.72 11.47
CA ALA A 88 -6.01 3.12 10.11
C ALA A 88 -4.56 3.53 9.89
N MET A 89 -4.10 3.32 8.66
CA MET A 89 -2.82 3.81 8.14
C MET A 89 -3.00 4.40 6.75
N ALA A 90 -2.07 5.25 6.36
CA ALA A 90 -1.95 5.77 5.02
C ALA A 90 -0.60 5.41 4.40
N VAL A 91 -0.63 5.20 3.10
CA VAL A 91 0.54 4.96 2.25
C VAL A 91 0.43 5.89 1.06
N LEU A 92 1.51 6.57 0.69
CA LEU A 92 1.51 7.42 -0.49
C LEU A 92 1.09 6.61 -1.71
N PHE A 93 0.05 7.08 -2.41
CA PHE A 93 -0.49 6.38 -3.58
C PHE A 93 0.54 6.40 -4.72
N MET A 94 0.78 5.25 -5.29
CA MET A 94 1.59 5.12 -6.50
C MET A 94 0.68 4.72 -7.65
N GLU A 95 0.76 5.40 -8.76
CA GLU A 95 0.00 5.03 -9.95
C GLU A 95 0.55 3.76 -10.59
N GLY A 96 -0.34 2.98 -11.16
CA GLY A 96 0.00 1.75 -11.86
C GLY A 96 -1.23 0.94 -12.19
N SER A 97 -1.12 0.11 -13.19
CA SER A 97 -2.12 -0.84 -13.63
C SER A 97 -1.71 -2.26 -13.26
N ASN A 98 -2.70 -3.09 -12.99
CA ASN A 98 -2.47 -4.51 -12.78
C ASN A 98 -1.96 -5.17 -14.08
N ILE A 99 -0.89 -5.96 -14.01
CA ILE A 99 -0.29 -6.62 -15.17
C ILE A 99 -1.26 -7.56 -15.91
N GLY A 100 -2.24 -8.10 -15.20
CA GLY A 100 -3.28 -8.93 -15.83
C GLY A 100 -4.25 -8.15 -16.72
N ARG A 101 -4.30 -6.82 -16.60
CA ARG A 101 -5.10 -5.95 -17.46
C ARG A 101 -4.34 -5.44 -18.67
N GLU A 102 -3.01 -5.42 -18.60
CA GLU A 102 -2.12 -4.90 -19.64
C GLU A 102 -0.98 -5.90 -19.93
N PRO A 103 -1.30 -7.15 -20.30
CA PRO A 103 -0.29 -8.20 -20.48
C PRO A 103 0.72 -7.87 -21.59
N GLU A 104 0.35 -7.06 -22.58
CA GLU A 104 1.21 -6.58 -23.66
C GLU A 104 2.34 -5.68 -23.17
N ARG A 105 2.21 -5.07 -21.99
CA ARG A 105 3.26 -4.25 -21.37
C ARG A 105 4.26 -5.05 -20.57
N VAL A 106 4.01 -6.34 -20.35
CA VAL A 106 4.93 -7.24 -19.66
C VAL A 106 6.01 -7.70 -20.64
N THR A 107 7.05 -6.91 -20.75
CA THR A 107 8.21 -7.15 -21.61
C THR A 107 9.33 -7.89 -20.87
N PRO A 108 10.33 -8.48 -21.58
CA PRO A 108 11.53 -9.00 -20.91
C PRO A 108 12.19 -7.98 -19.97
N ALA A 109 12.31 -6.72 -20.39
CA ALA A 109 12.86 -5.66 -19.55
C ALA A 109 12.04 -5.41 -18.27
N TYR A 110 10.70 -5.52 -18.36
CA TYR A 110 9.83 -5.47 -17.17
C TYR A 110 10.14 -6.62 -16.22
N LEU A 111 10.30 -7.83 -16.73
CA LEU A 111 10.59 -9.02 -15.92
C LEU A 111 11.95 -8.93 -15.23
N GLU A 112 12.97 -8.42 -15.93
CA GLU A 112 14.29 -8.15 -15.34
C GLU A 112 14.20 -7.12 -14.22
N ALA A 113 13.52 -6.00 -14.43
CA ALA A 113 13.31 -4.97 -13.42
C ALA A 113 12.46 -5.51 -12.23
N PHE A 114 11.52 -6.40 -12.49
CA PHE A 114 10.74 -7.05 -11.42
C PHE A 114 11.59 -8.00 -10.58
N GLU A 115 12.50 -8.75 -11.22
CA GLU A 115 13.46 -9.59 -10.50
C GLU A 115 14.40 -8.75 -9.63
N GLU A 116 14.90 -7.63 -10.13
CA GLU A 116 15.72 -6.70 -9.37
C GLU A 116 14.96 -6.12 -8.16
N LEU A 117 13.69 -5.75 -8.34
CA LEU A 117 12.81 -5.32 -7.23
C LEU A 117 12.71 -6.40 -6.15
N LEU A 118 12.44 -7.65 -6.53
CA LEU A 118 12.37 -8.77 -5.60
C LEU A 118 13.70 -9.00 -4.87
N ARG A 119 14.83 -8.95 -5.57
CA ARG A 119 16.16 -9.06 -4.96
C ARG A 119 16.42 -7.94 -3.95
N ALA A 120 16.06 -6.71 -4.29
CA ALA A 120 16.20 -5.56 -3.37
C ALA A 120 15.33 -5.71 -2.11
N MET A 121 14.12 -6.25 -2.25
CA MET A 121 13.25 -6.57 -1.11
C MET A 121 13.85 -7.68 -0.25
N HIS A 122 14.33 -8.77 -0.85
CA HIS A 122 14.95 -9.89 -0.16
C HIS A 122 16.21 -9.46 0.61
N ALA A 123 17.04 -8.61 0.01
CA ALA A 123 18.24 -8.06 0.67
C ALA A 123 17.89 -7.26 1.94
N ARG A 124 16.65 -6.79 2.08
CA ARG A 124 16.14 -6.12 3.28
C ARG A 124 15.33 -7.04 4.21
N GLY A 125 15.40 -8.34 3.98
CA GLY A 125 14.71 -9.34 4.78
C GLY A 125 13.19 -9.33 4.59
N VAL A 126 12.70 -8.86 3.45
CA VAL A 126 11.27 -8.85 3.11
C VAL A 126 11.00 -9.79 1.96
N VAL A 127 10.16 -10.80 2.18
CA VAL A 127 9.71 -11.75 1.16
C VAL A 127 8.24 -11.49 0.86
N HIS A 128 7.93 -11.27 -0.41
CA HIS A 128 6.55 -11.15 -0.87
C HIS A 128 6.01 -12.55 -1.22
N LEU A 129 5.11 -13.07 -0.40
CA LEU A 129 4.60 -14.44 -0.55
C LEU A 129 3.46 -14.58 -1.56
N ASP A 130 2.91 -13.48 -2.05
CA ASP A 130 1.72 -13.46 -2.91
C ASP A 130 1.98 -12.79 -4.27
N VAL A 131 3.08 -13.16 -4.92
CA VAL A 131 3.43 -12.73 -6.28
C VAL A 131 2.85 -13.65 -7.37
N ARG A 132 2.14 -14.70 -6.99
CA ARG A 132 1.61 -15.71 -7.91
C ARG A 132 0.46 -15.19 -8.78
N GLY A 133 -0.27 -14.20 -8.27
CA GLY A 133 -1.43 -13.64 -8.96
C GLY A 133 -1.07 -12.32 -9.65
N THR A 134 -1.62 -12.11 -10.83
CA THR A 134 -1.51 -10.82 -11.54
C THR A 134 -2.13 -9.66 -10.75
N GLY A 135 -2.87 -9.96 -9.65
CA GLY A 135 -3.58 -8.97 -8.82
C GLY A 135 -2.69 -8.12 -7.91
N ASN A 136 -1.51 -8.62 -7.58
CA ASN A 136 -0.61 -7.99 -6.60
C ASN A 136 0.66 -7.42 -7.24
N VAL A 137 0.80 -7.57 -8.53
CA VAL A 137 1.93 -7.05 -9.30
C VAL A 137 1.40 -6.02 -10.29
N MET A 138 2.00 -4.85 -10.29
CA MET A 138 1.54 -3.71 -11.07
C MET A 138 2.65 -3.17 -11.96
N ILE A 139 2.25 -2.54 -13.06
CA ILE A 139 3.14 -1.80 -13.96
C ILE A 139 2.83 -0.32 -13.83
N ARG A 140 3.85 0.48 -13.61
CA ARG A 140 3.76 1.95 -13.53
C ARG A 140 3.60 2.57 -14.92
N PRO A 141 3.16 3.83 -15.02
CA PRO A 141 3.06 4.52 -16.31
C PRO A 141 4.37 4.51 -17.11
N ASN A 142 5.52 4.59 -16.43
CA ASN A 142 6.84 4.53 -17.03
C ASN A 142 7.31 3.10 -17.44
N GLY A 143 6.48 2.09 -17.26
CA GLY A 143 6.78 0.71 -17.58
C GLY A 143 7.55 -0.07 -16.50
N SER A 144 7.91 0.52 -15.37
CA SER A 144 8.60 -0.16 -14.29
C SER A 144 7.64 -0.94 -13.37
N PRO A 145 8.09 -2.00 -12.68
CA PRO A 145 7.27 -2.76 -11.72
C PRO A 145 7.00 -1.98 -10.43
N ARG A 146 5.90 -2.41 -9.77
CA ARG A 146 5.52 -1.96 -8.43
C ARG A 146 4.95 -3.13 -7.64
#